data_77266d826d6b60aa2fcb26bb1b4a69b9
#
_entry.id   77266d826d6b60aa2fcb26bb1b4a69b9
#
_cell.length_a   1.000
_cell.length_b   1.000
_cell.length_c   1.000
_cell.angle_alpha   90.00
_cell.angle_beta   90.00
_cell.angle_gamma   90.00
#
_symmetry.space_group_name_H-M   'P 1'
#
loop_
_entity.id
_entity.type
_entity.pdbx_description
1 polymer ?
#
loop_
_entity_poly.entity_id
_entity_poly.type
_entity_poly.pdbx_seq_one_letter_code
_entity_poly.pdbx_strand_id
1 'polypeptide(L)'
;PFLRAEAKNLGVSDRMLRSPDFRTVFTGVVVDARIPDTVVVRSRAAMLVCPEGGVLSHWTAARLWGGVVPDNEWIHVAFMRDVRFRVSGAKPHRFRHRLDIRFRHGLPVTSPAQTFCHLARHLGLVDLVALGDRLVKKGRCTPDDLIAYAQNWPGQCRVEALSAAKLVRKGVDSVPESALRLLMVLAGLREPEVNIRLRDVEGNVRFRIELGYEDALLAIEYDGRWHEEPAQKAHDDERRSGLRERDGWTFVIVTADDLYGLPEQLLERIRSAM
;
A
#
# COMPACT_ATOMS: atom_id res chain seq x y z
N PRO A 1 5.84 0.62 24.13
CA PRO A 1 6.47 -0.61 24.62
C PRO A 1 7.77 -0.30 25.38
N PHE A 2 8.12 -1.14 26.33
CA PHE A 2 9.33 -1.07 27.14
C PHE A 2 9.84 -2.48 27.47
N LEU A 3 11.11 -2.60 27.85
CA LEU A 3 11.68 -3.88 28.28
C LEU A 3 11.16 -4.26 29.67
N ARG A 4 10.73 -5.51 29.83
CA ARG A 4 10.29 -6.02 31.14
C ARG A 4 11.35 -5.84 32.23
N ALA A 5 12.62 -5.93 31.86
CA ALA A 5 13.75 -5.70 32.78
C ALA A 5 13.81 -4.26 33.30
N GLU A 6 13.27 -3.29 32.57
CA GLU A 6 13.27 -1.86 32.91
C GLU A 6 12.00 -1.43 33.66
N ALA A 7 11.03 -2.34 33.82
CA ALA A 7 9.72 -2.05 34.40
C ALA A 7 9.82 -1.38 35.77
N LYS A 8 10.72 -1.86 36.64
CA LYS A 8 10.93 -1.30 37.99
C LYS A 8 11.37 0.17 37.95
N ASN A 9 12.24 0.55 36.98
CA ASN A 9 12.70 1.92 36.81
C ASN A 9 11.57 2.84 36.31
N LEU A 10 10.53 2.25 35.70
CA LEU A 10 9.32 2.94 35.25
C LEU A 10 8.17 2.92 36.28
N GLY A 11 8.46 2.43 37.51
CA GLY A 11 7.45 2.34 38.57
C GLY A 11 6.43 1.20 38.38
N VAL A 12 6.70 0.24 37.48
CA VAL A 12 5.81 -0.89 37.20
C VAL A 12 6.30 -2.13 37.94
N SER A 13 5.49 -2.63 38.88
CA SER A 13 5.83 -3.83 39.66
C SER A 13 5.56 -5.12 38.89
N ASP A 14 6.17 -6.23 39.32
CA ASP A 14 5.92 -7.56 38.74
C ASP A 14 4.45 -7.99 38.88
N ARG A 15 3.76 -7.52 39.90
CA ARG A 15 2.31 -7.76 40.08
C ARG A 15 1.51 -7.03 38.98
N MET A 16 1.85 -5.77 38.70
CA MET A 16 1.19 -5.00 37.63
C MET A 16 1.46 -5.64 36.27
N LEU A 17 2.66 -6.11 35.98
CA LEU A 17 3.01 -6.79 34.72
C LEU A 17 2.25 -8.10 34.48
N ARG A 18 1.64 -8.68 35.53
CA ARG A 18 0.80 -9.87 35.44
C ARG A 18 -0.70 -9.55 35.36
N SER A 19 -1.07 -8.27 35.54
CA SER A 19 -2.47 -7.84 35.43
C SER A 19 -2.87 -7.73 33.94
N PRO A 20 -4.17 -7.70 33.62
CA PRO A 20 -4.67 -7.49 32.28
C PRO A 20 -4.36 -6.09 31.72
N ASP A 21 -3.85 -5.17 32.55
CA ASP A 21 -3.46 -3.81 32.12
C ASP A 21 -2.24 -3.80 31.20
N PHE A 22 -1.47 -4.89 31.17
CA PHE A 22 -0.30 -5.05 30.32
C PHE A 22 -0.39 -6.29 29.44
N ARG A 23 0.06 -6.16 28.18
CA ARG A 23 0.21 -7.29 27.27
C ARG A 23 1.64 -7.44 26.79
N THR A 24 2.07 -8.68 26.56
CA THR A 24 3.36 -8.99 25.96
C THR A 24 3.26 -8.86 24.46
N VAL A 25 4.17 -8.10 23.84
CA VAL A 25 4.28 -7.95 22.38
C VAL A 25 5.31 -8.94 21.82
N PHE A 26 6.49 -8.97 22.44
CA PHE A 26 7.54 -9.95 22.20
C PHE A 26 8.10 -10.45 23.52
N THR A 27 8.79 -11.58 23.51
CA THR A 27 9.45 -12.08 24.73
C THR A 27 10.31 -10.98 25.35
N GLY A 28 10.02 -10.63 26.58
CA GLY A 28 10.72 -9.57 27.32
C GLY A 28 10.25 -8.13 27.01
N VAL A 29 9.30 -7.92 26.13
CA VAL A 29 8.75 -6.59 25.80
C VAL A 29 7.27 -6.52 26.10
N VAL A 30 6.86 -5.52 26.87
CA VAL A 30 5.49 -5.30 27.30
C VAL A 30 4.99 -3.91 26.89
N VAL A 31 3.68 -3.77 26.82
CA VAL A 31 2.98 -2.53 26.51
C VAL A 31 1.68 -2.45 27.33
N ASP A 32 1.24 -1.26 27.66
CA ASP A 32 -0.09 -1.03 28.25
C ASP A 32 -1.16 -1.60 27.31
N ALA A 33 -2.07 -2.41 27.85
CA ALA A 33 -3.09 -3.12 27.06
C ALA A 33 -4.06 -2.18 26.32
N ARG A 34 -4.22 -0.94 26.80
CA ARG A 34 -5.06 0.09 26.16
C ARG A 34 -4.45 0.62 24.86
N ILE A 35 -3.14 0.44 24.65
CA ILE A 35 -2.48 0.88 23.42
C ILE A 35 -2.84 -0.08 22.28
N PRO A 36 -3.44 0.40 21.17
CA PRO A 36 -3.81 -0.45 20.05
C PRO A 36 -2.62 -1.23 19.45
N ASP A 37 -2.87 -2.45 18.99
CA ASP A 37 -1.83 -3.28 18.34
C ASP A 37 -1.63 -2.85 16.89
N THR A 38 -0.74 -1.88 16.69
CA THR A 38 -0.42 -1.32 15.37
C THR A 38 0.96 -1.75 14.92
N VAL A 39 1.22 -1.68 13.61
CA VAL A 39 2.56 -1.93 13.05
C VAL A 39 3.63 -1.03 13.71
N VAL A 40 3.30 0.20 14.08
CA VAL A 40 4.23 1.12 14.76
C VAL A 40 4.58 0.61 16.16
N VAL A 41 3.59 0.18 16.94
CA VAL A 41 3.80 -0.35 18.29
C VAL A 41 4.61 -1.64 18.24
N ARG A 42 4.25 -2.58 17.35
CA ARG A 42 4.99 -3.84 17.15
C ARG A 42 6.42 -3.59 16.67
N SER A 43 6.61 -2.63 15.76
CA SER A 43 7.95 -2.24 15.28
C SER A 43 8.81 -1.65 16.39
N ARG A 44 8.27 -0.74 17.21
CA ARG A 44 8.99 -0.21 18.38
C ARG A 44 9.36 -1.31 19.36
N ALA A 45 8.44 -2.23 19.62
CA ALA A 45 8.69 -3.37 20.51
C ALA A 45 9.80 -4.29 19.97
N ALA A 46 9.79 -4.59 18.66
CA ALA A 46 10.81 -5.41 18.04
C ALA A 46 12.21 -4.75 18.10
N MET A 47 12.25 -3.42 17.90
CA MET A 47 13.54 -2.69 17.95
C MET A 47 14.14 -2.60 19.34
N LEU A 48 13.38 -2.74 20.43
CA LEU A 48 13.91 -2.83 21.79
C LEU A 48 14.76 -4.09 22.03
N VAL A 49 14.46 -5.18 21.34
CA VAL A 49 15.18 -6.47 21.45
C VAL A 49 16.02 -6.78 20.21
N CYS A 50 16.03 -5.85 19.24
CA CYS A 50 16.78 -5.99 18.01
C CYS A 50 18.26 -5.75 18.24
N PRO A 51 19.16 -6.60 17.72
CA PRO A 51 20.60 -6.31 17.69
C PRO A 51 20.90 -5.01 16.96
N GLU A 52 21.95 -4.35 17.35
CA GLU A 52 22.43 -3.11 16.73
C GLU A 52 22.58 -3.24 15.22
N GLY A 53 22.20 -2.20 14.49
CA GLY A 53 22.24 -2.15 13.02
C GLY A 53 21.02 -2.78 12.33
N GLY A 54 19.99 -3.18 13.09
CA GLY A 54 18.72 -3.63 12.53
C GLY A 54 17.92 -2.47 11.89
N VAL A 55 17.34 -2.71 10.71
CA VAL A 55 16.53 -1.75 9.93
C VAL A 55 15.22 -2.41 9.55
N LEU A 56 14.11 -1.79 9.84
CA LEU A 56 12.79 -2.31 9.44
C LEU A 56 12.67 -2.34 7.91
N SER A 57 12.12 -3.44 7.36
CA SER A 57 12.17 -3.71 5.93
C SER A 57 10.91 -4.44 5.42
N HIS A 58 10.83 -4.71 4.11
CA HIS A 58 9.77 -5.50 3.47
C HIS A 58 8.36 -5.04 3.87
N TRP A 59 7.47 -5.97 4.27
CA TRP A 59 6.08 -5.68 4.67
C TRP A 59 5.98 -4.66 5.79
N THR A 60 6.86 -4.76 6.78
CA THR A 60 6.88 -3.81 7.90
C THR A 60 7.20 -2.40 7.42
N ALA A 61 8.22 -2.24 6.60
CA ALA A 61 8.57 -0.96 6.01
C ALA A 61 7.45 -0.43 5.13
N ALA A 62 6.86 -1.27 4.26
CA ALA A 62 5.76 -0.88 3.39
C ALA A 62 4.58 -0.30 4.20
N ARG A 63 4.15 -0.99 5.25
CA ARG A 63 3.08 -0.53 6.15
C ARG A 63 3.44 0.75 6.89
N LEU A 64 4.68 0.89 7.36
CA LEU A 64 5.15 2.11 8.04
C LEU A 64 5.16 3.32 7.09
N TRP A 65 5.43 3.12 5.81
CA TRP A 65 5.32 4.15 4.78
C TRP A 65 3.87 4.45 4.37
N GLY A 66 2.90 3.64 4.83
CA GLY A 66 1.48 3.75 4.51
C GLY A 66 1.10 3.05 3.21
N GLY A 67 1.95 2.15 2.73
CA GLY A 67 1.65 1.23 1.63
C GLY A 67 0.60 0.20 2.02
N VAL A 68 -0.13 -0.29 1.04
CA VAL A 68 -1.06 -1.41 1.16
C VAL A 68 -0.35 -2.64 0.61
N VAL A 69 -0.30 -3.69 1.40
CA VAL A 69 0.33 -4.96 1.06
C VAL A 69 -0.48 -6.10 1.69
N PRO A 70 -0.47 -7.32 1.13
CA PRO A 70 -1.11 -8.47 1.73
C PRO A 70 -0.71 -8.67 3.19
N ASP A 71 -1.57 -9.31 3.97
CA ASP A 71 -1.33 -9.51 5.38
C ASP A 71 -0.08 -10.34 5.64
N ASN A 72 0.69 -9.87 6.62
CA ASN A 72 1.89 -10.53 7.09
C ASN A 72 2.10 -10.17 8.57
N GLU A 73 2.11 -11.17 9.42
CA GLU A 73 2.15 -10.98 10.88
C GLU A 73 3.55 -10.67 11.41
N TRP A 74 4.59 -10.94 10.61
CA TRP A 74 5.99 -10.79 11.03
C TRP A 74 6.42 -9.32 11.00
N ILE A 75 7.28 -8.96 11.97
CA ILE A 75 8.08 -7.74 11.90
C ILE A 75 9.38 -8.08 11.19
N HIS A 76 9.54 -7.55 9.97
CA HIS A 76 10.70 -7.79 9.11
C HIS A 76 11.83 -6.81 9.43
N VAL A 77 13.02 -7.35 9.73
CA VAL A 77 14.21 -6.56 10.07
C VAL A 77 15.37 -6.97 9.15
N ALA A 78 15.98 -6.00 8.49
CA ALA A 78 17.14 -6.19 7.61
C ALA A 78 18.46 -5.90 8.36
N PHE A 79 19.51 -6.65 8.02
CA PHE A 79 20.85 -6.49 8.52
C PHE A 79 21.87 -6.57 7.38
N MET A 80 22.96 -5.82 7.45
CA MET A 80 24.10 -5.92 6.52
C MET A 80 25.18 -6.89 6.99
N ARG A 81 25.00 -7.50 8.17
CA ARG A 81 25.94 -8.46 8.78
C ARG A 81 25.19 -9.71 9.25
N ASP A 82 25.91 -10.77 9.54
CA ASP A 82 25.32 -11.92 10.22
C ASP A 82 24.98 -11.55 11.65
N VAL A 83 23.72 -11.73 12.00
CA VAL A 83 23.23 -11.54 13.37
C VAL A 83 22.34 -12.71 13.77
N ARG A 84 22.48 -13.15 15.00
CA ARG A 84 21.57 -14.10 15.60
C ARG A 84 20.39 -13.32 16.19
N PHE A 85 19.31 -13.17 15.41
CA PHE A 85 18.08 -12.54 15.86
C PHE A 85 16.93 -13.57 15.82
N ARG A 86 16.62 -14.16 16.97
CA ARG A 86 15.60 -15.20 17.13
C ARG A 86 14.52 -14.72 18.11
N VAL A 87 13.63 -13.88 17.62
CA VAL A 87 12.47 -13.39 18.36
C VAL A 87 11.22 -13.87 17.65
N SER A 88 10.36 -14.58 18.35
CA SER A 88 9.07 -15.03 17.79
C SER A 88 8.28 -13.82 17.33
N GLY A 89 7.73 -13.88 16.10
CA GLY A 89 7.04 -12.75 15.49
C GLY A 89 7.95 -11.74 14.78
N ALA A 90 9.29 -11.91 14.79
CA ALA A 90 10.22 -11.12 14.00
C ALA A 90 10.96 -12.00 12.97
N LYS A 91 11.14 -11.48 11.74
CA LYS A 91 11.80 -12.16 10.63
C LYS A 91 13.04 -11.40 10.19
N PRO A 92 14.27 -11.91 10.48
CA PRO A 92 15.49 -11.29 10.01
C PRO A 92 15.73 -11.54 8.52
N HIS A 93 16.30 -10.54 7.85
CA HIS A 93 16.80 -10.62 6.48
C HIS A 93 18.24 -10.15 6.42
N ARG A 94 19.11 -10.88 5.73
CA ARG A 94 20.50 -10.49 5.52
C ARG A 94 20.69 -9.96 4.11
N PHE A 95 21.32 -8.80 4.01
CA PHE A 95 21.70 -8.18 2.75
C PHE A 95 23.21 -8.00 2.64
N ARG A 96 23.75 -8.19 1.42
CA ARG A 96 25.17 -7.92 1.10
C ARG A 96 25.35 -6.52 0.54
N HIS A 97 24.29 -5.91 0.03
CA HIS A 97 24.29 -4.54 -0.48
C HIS A 97 23.89 -3.55 0.61
N ARG A 98 24.25 -2.29 0.39
CA ARG A 98 23.94 -1.19 1.30
C ARG A 98 22.43 -1.01 1.46
N LEU A 99 21.98 -0.79 2.69
CA LEU A 99 20.63 -0.38 2.99
C LEU A 99 20.49 1.15 2.87
N ASP A 100 19.53 1.62 2.11
CA ASP A 100 19.12 3.02 2.06
C ASP A 100 18.15 3.26 3.23
N ILE A 101 18.70 3.80 4.32
CA ILE A 101 18.00 3.93 5.60
C ILE A 101 17.37 5.33 5.68
N ARG A 102 16.09 5.35 6.02
CA ARG A 102 15.32 6.54 6.36
C ARG A 102 14.72 6.37 7.75
N PHE A 103 14.17 7.45 8.29
CA PHE A 103 13.48 7.39 9.59
C PHE A 103 11.98 7.62 9.41
N ARG A 104 11.19 6.77 10.03
CA ARG A 104 9.73 6.88 10.08
C ARG A 104 9.24 6.56 11.49
N HIS A 105 8.44 7.45 12.07
CA HIS A 105 8.00 7.34 13.48
C HIS A 105 9.17 7.19 14.49
N GLY A 106 10.35 7.77 14.17
CA GLY A 106 11.57 7.63 14.97
C GLY A 106 12.30 6.29 14.82
N LEU A 107 11.90 5.43 13.88
CA LEU A 107 12.46 4.10 13.64
C LEU A 107 13.28 4.08 12.35
N PRO A 108 14.42 3.33 12.31
CA PRO A 108 15.16 3.12 11.08
C PRO A 108 14.41 2.16 10.16
N VAL A 109 14.13 2.60 8.94
CA VAL A 109 13.32 1.88 7.94
C VAL A 109 14.03 1.95 6.60
N THR A 110 13.98 0.90 5.78
CA THR A 110 14.44 0.97 4.38
C THR A 110 13.63 2.02 3.62
N SER A 111 14.29 2.77 2.71
CA SER A 111 13.61 3.80 1.91
C SER A 111 12.40 3.23 1.18
N PRO A 112 11.42 4.06 0.77
CA PRO A 112 10.26 3.60 0.01
C PRO A 112 10.66 2.82 -1.25
N ALA A 113 11.62 3.33 -2.03
CA ALA A 113 12.09 2.68 -3.26
C ALA A 113 12.81 1.35 -2.98
N GLN A 114 13.65 1.29 -1.94
CA GLN A 114 14.28 0.02 -1.56
C GLN A 114 13.24 -0.98 -1.03
N THR A 115 12.26 -0.52 -0.27
CA THR A 115 11.14 -1.36 0.22
C THR A 115 10.35 -1.96 -0.93
N PHE A 116 10.06 -1.16 -1.95
CA PHE A 116 9.41 -1.62 -3.18
C PHE A 116 10.23 -2.73 -3.86
N CYS A 117 11.53 -2.52 -4.07
CA CYS A 117 12.43 -3.52 -4.65
C CYS A 117 12.57 -4.80 -3.79
N HIS A 118 12.59 -4.67 -2.45
CA HIS A 118 12.58 -5.83 -1.55
C HIS A 118 11.34 -6.70 -1.73
N LEU A 119 10.19 -6.09 -2.01
CA LEU A 119 8.93 -6.79 -2.15
C LEU A 119 8.69 -7.35 -3.56
N ALA A 120 9.46 -6.97 -4.56
CA ALA A 120 9.35 -7.49 -5.92
C ALA A 120 9.52 -9.02 -6.03
N ARG A 121 10.23 -9.63 -5.07
CA ARG A 121 10.36 -11.09 -4.99
C ARG A 121 9.11 -11.79 -4.42
N HIS A 122 8.26 -11.07 -3.74
CA HIS A 122 7.24 -11.63 -2.88
C HIS A 122 5.81 -11.28 -3.33
N LEU A 123 5.67 -10.18 -4.05
CA LEU A 123 4.39 -9.69 -4.55
C LEU A 123 4.25 -9.98 -6.04
N GLY A 124 3.05 -10.31 -6.47
CA GLY A 124 2.69 -10.30 -7.87
C GLY A 124 2.74 -8.89 -8.46
N LEU A 125 2.70 -8.79 -9.80
CA LEU A 125 2.80 -7.52 -10.51
C LEU A 125 1.75 -6.51 -10.02
N VAL A 126 0.49 -6.93 -9.88
CA VAL A 126 -0.62 -6.07 -9.47
C VAL A 126 -0.39 -5.50 -8.08
N ASP A 127 -0.07 -6.36 -7.10
CA ASP A 127 0.15 -5.92 -5.71
C ASP A 127 1.37 -5.01 -5.59
N LEU A 128 2.43 -5.30 -6.36
CA LEU A 128 3.65 -4.49 -6.35
C LEU A 128 3.39 -3.11 -6.96
N VAL A 129 2.65 -3.03 -8.07
CA VAL A 129 2.26 -1.73 -8.66
C VAL A 129 1.33 -0.97 -7.73
N ALA A 130 0.33 -1.64 -7.13
CA ALA A 130 -0.57 -1.01 -6.16
C ALA A 130 0.18 -0.47 -4.93
N LEU A 131 1.22 -1.18 -4.45
CA LEU A 131 2.13 -0.66 -3.43
C LEU A 131 2.82 0.62 -3.92
N GLY A 132 3.37 0.61 -5.14
CA GLY A 132 4.03 1.77 -5.76
C GLY A 132 3.10 2.96 -5.88
N ASP A 133 1.90 2.78 -6.45
CA ASP A 133 0.86 3.80 -6.58
C ASP A 133 0.54 4.41 -5.21
N ARG A 134 0.39 3.56 -4.20
CA ARG A 134 0.10 4.02 -2.83
C ARG A 134 1.25 4.80 -2.18
N LEU A 135 2.50 4.39 -2.39
CA LEU A 135 3.67 5.13 -1.91
C LEU A 135 3.76 6.51 -2.57
N VAL A 136 3.51 6.59 -3.87
CA VAL A 136 3.45 7.85 -4.63
C VAL A 136 2.31 8.73 -4.14
N LYS A 137 1.10 8.19 -3.96
CA LYS A 137 -0.05 8.91 -3.40
C LYS A 137 0.25 9.51 -2.03
N LYS A 138 0.99 8.77 -1.18
CA LYS A 138 1.41 9.24 0.15
C LYS A 138 2.57 10.23 0.11
N GLY A 139 3.07 10.61 -1.07
CA GLY A 139 4.20 11.52 -1.24
C GLY A 139 5.51 10.98 -0.65
N ARG A 140 5.70 9.63 -0.71
CA ARG A 140 6.90 8.98 -0.19
C ARG A 140 8.01 8.89 -1.23
N CYS A 141 7.65 8.83 -2.48
CA CYS A 141 8.52 8.83 -3.66
C CYS A 141 7.70 9.24 -4.88
N THR A 142 8.37 9.46 -6.00
CA THR A 142 7.77 9.63 -7.32
C THR A 142 7.87 8.33 -8.13
N PRO A 143 7.12 8.15 -9.22
CA PRO A 143 7.33 7.03 -10.15
C PRO A 143 8.77 6.98 -10.68
N ASP A 144 9.36 8.14 -10.99
CA ASP A 144 10.74 8.24 -11.48
C ASP A 144 11.76 7.77 -10.44
N ASP A 145 11.55 8.08 -9.14
CA ASP A 145 12.40 7.57 -8.06
C ASP A 145 12.37 6.03 -8.01
N LEU A 146 11.20 5.42 -8.20
CA LEU A 146 11.06 3.95 -8.22
C LEU A 146 11.77 3.35 -9.42
N ILE A 147 11.61 3.93 -10.61
CA ILE A 147 12.27 3.49 -11.84
C ILE A 147 13.79 3.60 -11.68
N ALA A 148 14.29 4.77 -11.28
CA ALA A 148 15.73 5.01 -11.12
C ALA A 148 16.34 4.06 -10.08
N TYR A 149 15.64 3.79 -8.98
CA TYR A 149 16.12 2.86 -7.96
C TYR A 149 16.12 1.42 -8.47
N ALA A 150 15.04 0.97 -9.13
CA ALA A 150 14.91 -0.38 -9.67
C ALA A 150 15.92 -0.66 -10.80
N GLN A 151 16.26 0.34 -11.65
CA GLN A 151 17.30 0.23 -12.68
C GLN A 151 18.66 -0.14 -12.08
N ASN A 152 18.99 0.42 -10.92
CA ASN A 152 20.26 0.23 -10.22
C ASN A 152 20.18 -0.79 -9.08
N TRP A 153 19.06 -1.52 -8.97
CA TRP A 153 18.83 -2.49 -7.90
C TRP A 153 19.82 -3.66 -7.99
N PRO A 154 20.70 -3.86 -6.98
CA PRO A 154 21.69 -4.94 -6.99
C PRO A 154 21.13 -6.27 -6.48
N GLY A 155 19.89 -6.28 -5.98
CA GLY A 155 19.26 -7.47 -5.40
C GLY A 155 18.55 -8.33 -6.45
N GLN A 156 17.87 -9.36 -5.96
CA GLN A 156 17.08 -10.26 -6.80
C GLN A 156 15.84 -9.56 -7.35
N CYS A 157 15.28 -10.11 -8.43
CA CYS A 157 14.04 -9.62 -9.06
C CYS A 157 14.12 -8.16 -9.52
N ARG A 158 15.28 -7.75 -10.04
CA ARG A 158 15.48 -6.40 -10.60
C ARG A 158 14.59 -6.15 -11.81
N VAL A 159 14.42 -7.14 -12.67
CA VAL A 159 13.60 -7.03 -13.89
C VAL A 159 12.14 -6.83 -13.50
N GLU A 160 11.64 -7.62 -12.57
CA GLU A 160 10.28 -7.54 -12.05
C GLU A 160 10.03 -6.20 -11.35
N ALA A 161 10.97 -5.76 -10.51
CA ALA A 161 10.89 -4.46 -9.84
C ALA A 161 10.84 -3.31 -10.87
N LEU A 162 11.70 -3.34 -11.89
CA LEU A 162 11.74 -2.31 -12.93
C LEU A 162 10.48 -2.33 -13.79
N SER A 163 10.00 -3.52 -14.17
CA SER A 163 8.76 -3.68 -14.94
C SER A 163 7.56 -3.12 -14.17
N ALA A 164 7.43 -3.45 -12.89
CA ALA A 164 6.39 -2.91 -12.03
C ALA A 164 6.52 -1.39 -11.83
N ALA A 165 7.74 -0.87 -11.59
CA ALA A 165 7.98 0.56 -11.39
C ALA A 165 7.54 1.41 -12.60
N LYS A 166 7.75 0.92 -13.83
CA LYS A 166 7.29 1.57 -15.07
C LYS A 166 5.77 1.66 -15.19
N LEU A 167 5.05 0.81 -14.48
CA LEU A 167 3.58 0.77 -14.45
C LEU A 167 2.97 1.57 -13.28
N VAL A 168 3.78 2.08 -12.37
CA VAL A 168 3.31 2.93 -11.26
C VAL A 168 2.84 4.28 -11.79
N ARG A 169 1.70 4.77 -11.28
CA ARG A 169 1.13 6.06 -11.67
C ARG A 169 0.79 6.93 -10.45
N LYS A 170 0.87 8.22 -10.67
CA LYS A 170 0.37 9.22 -9.73
C LYS A 170 -1.15 9.35 -9.90
N GLY A 171 -1.86 9.51 -8.79
CA GLY A 171 -3.30 9.80 -8.82
C GLY A 171 -4.21 8.60 -8.58
N VAL A 172 -3.68 7.37 -8.65
CA VAL A 172 -4.45 6.16 -8.30
C VAL A 172 -4.77 6.16 -6.80
N ASP A 173 -6.03 5.95 -6.48
CA ASP A 173 -6.52 6.14 -5.11
C ASP A 173 -6.68 4.84 -4.31
N SER A 174 -6.88 3.72 -4.97
CA SER A 174 -7.14 2.43 -4.33
C SER A 174 -6.41 1.26 -5.03
N VAL A 175 -6.32 0.12 -4.34
CA VAL A 175 -5.76 -1.13 -4.92
C VAL A 175 -6.62 -1.66 -6.06
N PRO A 176 -7.97 -1.69 -5.97
CA PRO A 176 -8.80 -2.09 -7.10
C PRO A 176 -8.64 -1.19 -8.33
N GLU A 177 -8.49 0.13 -8.17
CA GLU A 177 -8.20 1.03 -9.29
C GLU A 177 -6.86 0.66 -9.97
N SER A 178 -5.80 0.36 -9.18
CA SER A 178 -4.53 -0.13 -9.73
C SER A 178 -4.72 -1.43 -10.50
N ALA A 179 -5.49 -2.38 -9.95
CA ALA A 179 -5.75 -3.68 -10.56
C ALA A 179 -6.55 -3.53 -11.86
N LEU A 180 -7.60 -2.72 -11.86
CA LEU A 180 -8.44 -2.46 -13.03
C LEU A 180 -7.65 -1.79 -14.17
N ARG A 181 -6.87 -0.75 -13.84
CA ARG A 181 -5.99 -0.09 -14.80
C ARG A 181 -4.98 -1.08 -15.42
N LEU A 182 -4.36 -1.92 -14.59
CA LEU A 182 -3.41 -2.92 -15.06
C LEU A 182 -4.07 -4.00 -15.91
N LEU A 183 -5.26 -4.46 -15.56
CA LEU A 183 -6.02 -5.40 -16.36
C LEU A 183 -6.21 -4.86 -17.78
N MET A 184 -6.62 -3.60 -17.91
CA MET A 184 -6.84 -2.93 -19.21
C MET A 184 -5.52 -2.82 -20.00
N VAL A 185 -4.46 -2.32 -19.39
CA VAL A 185 -3.16 -2.12 -20.03
C VAL A 185 -2.54 -3.45 -20.48
N LEU A 186 -2.59 -4.48 -19.64
CA LEU A 186 -2.04 -5.80 -19.95
C LEU A 186 -2.84 -6.54 -21.01
N ALA A 187 -4.15 -6.22 -21.15
CA ALA A 187 -5.00 -6.71 -22.24
C ALA A 187 -4.83 -5.92 -23.55
N GLY A 188 -3.86 -4.99 -23.61
CA GLY A 188 -3.54 -4.22 -24.81
C GLY A 188 -4.48 -3.04 -25.09
N LEU A 189 -5.34 -2.66 -24.15
CA LEU A 189 -6.09 -1.41 -24.29
C LEU A 189 -5.15 -0.21 -24.10
N ARG A 190 -5.51 0.92 -24.71
CA ARG A 190 -4.87 2.21 -24.41
C ARG A 190 -4.90 2.44 -22.90
N GLU A 191 -3.82 2.96 -22.33
CA GLU A 191 -3.79 3.27 -20.91
C GLU A 191 -4.85 4.33 -20.59
N PRO A 192 -5.76 4.08 -19.62
CA PRO A 192 -6.76 5.06 -19.23
C PRO A 192 -6.12 6.21 -18.44
N GLU A 193 -6.70 7.38 -18.58
CA GLU A 193 -6.39 8.51 -17.72
C GLU A 193 -6.86 8.23 -16.29
N VAL A 194 -6.06 8.69 -15.34
CA VAL A 194 -6.30 8.44 -13.91
C VAL A 194 -6.79 9.73 -13.26
N ASN A 195 -7.87 9.64 -12.49
CA ASN A 195 -8.36 10.73 -11.66
C ASN A 195 -8.72 11.98 -12.49
N ILE A 196 -9.51 11.79 -13.57
CA ILE A 196 -10.01 12.88 -14.42
C ILE A 196 -10.89 13.79 -13.58
N ARG A 197 -10.63 15.09 -13.64
CA ARG A 197 -11.37 16.10 -12.87
C ARG A 197 -12.23 16.95 -13.79
N LEU A 198 -13.50 16.65 -13.81
CA LEU A 198 -14.48 17.48 -14.51
C LEU A 198 -14.77 18.74 -13.68
N ARG A 199 -14.61 19.90 -14.32
CA ARG A 199 -14.77 21.20 -13.65
C ARG A 199 -16.04 21.90 -14.16
N ASP A 200 -16.62 22.74 -13.30
CA ASP A 200 -17.65 23.68 -13.69
C ASP A 200 -17.06 24.91 -14.40
N VAL A 201 -17.94 25.81 -14.83
CA VAL A 201 -17.56 27.09 -15.51
C VAL A 201 -16.74 28.03 -14.60
N GLU A 202 -16.83 27.82 -13.30
CA GLU A 202 -16.09 28.59 -12.27
C GLU A 202 -14.74 27.94 -11.93
N GLY A 203 -14.43 26.74 -12.50
CA GLY A 203 -13.18 26.01 -12.28
C GLY A 203 -13.21 25.06 -11.08
N ASN A 204 -14.32 24.93 -10.35
CA ASN A 204 -14.45 23.99 -9.23
C ASN A 204 -14.59 22.56 -9.74
N VAL A 205 -14.03 21.59 -9.01
CA VAL A 205 -14.17 20.17 -9.35
C VAL A 205 -15.59 19.70 -9.03
N ARG A 206 -16.39 19.48 -10.09
CA ARG A 206 -17.78 18.98 -10.00
C ARG A 206 -17.85 17.47 -9.86
N PHE A 207 -16.97 16.75 -10.57
CA PHE A 207 -16.91 15.31 -10.56
C PHE A 207 -15.46 14.82 -10.71
N ARG A 208 -15.17 13.62 -10.21
CA ARG A 208 -13.88 12.98 -10.34
C ARG A 208 -14.10 11.54 -10.80
N ILE A 209 -13.59 11.23 -11.99
CA ILE A 209 -13.64 9.89 -12.60
C ILE A 209 -12.36 9.18 -12.22
N GLU A 210 -12.45 7.94 -11.71
CA GLU A 210 -11.30 7.16 -11.26
C GLU A 210 -10.36 6.82 -12.42
N LEU A 211 -10.92 6.19 -13.45
CA LEU A 211 -10.26 5.84 -14.71
C LEU A 211 -11.16 6.22 -15.88
N GLY A 212 -10.60 6.59 -17.00
CA GLY A 212 -11.43 6.90 -18.16
C GLY A 212 -10.63 7.29 -19.40
N TYR A 213 -11.39 7.60 -20.43
CA TYR A 213 -10.92 8.15 -21.70
C TYR A 213 -11.72 9.42 -21.99
N GLU A 214 -11.10 10.56 -21.77
CA GLU A 214 -11.81 11.87 -21.89
C GLU A 214 -12.24 12.13 -23.33
N ASP A 215 -11.42 11.73 -24.31
CA ASP A 215 -11.71 11.84 -25.74
C ASP A 215 -12.88 10.95 -26.21
N ALA A 216 -13.17 9.84 -25.50
CA ALA A 216 -14.29 8.95 -25.76
C ALA A 216 -15.47 9.21 -24.80
N LEU A 217 -15.37 10.18 -23.90
CA LEU A 217 -16.34 10.44 -22.81
C LEU A 217 -16.69 9.16 -22.03
N LEU A 218 -15.72 8.28 -21.82
CA LEU A 218 -15.88 7.01 -21.12
C LEU A 218 -15.28 7.05 -19.73
N ALA A 219 -16.13 6.86 -18.71
CA ALA A 219 -15.75 6.73 -17.31
C ALA A 219 -15.80 5.26 -16.88
N ILE A 220 -14.77 4.81 -16.15
CA ILE A 220 -14.65 3.46 -15.63
C ILE A 220 -14.39 3.57 -14.12
N GLU A 221 -15.33 3.12 -13.31
CA GLU A 221 -15.30 3.28 -11.87
C GLU A 221 -15.45 1.94 -11.16
N TYR A 222 -14.63 1.70 -10.15
CA TYR A 222 -14.74 0.52 -9.31
C TYR A 222 -15.75 0.75 -8.18
N ASP A 223 -16.81 -0.04 -8.16
CA ASP A 223 -17.80 -0.04 -7.08
C ASP A 223 -17.43 -1.06 -6.00
N GLY A 224 -16.68 -0.60 -5.00
CA GLY A 224 -16.30 -1.40 -3.81
C GLY A 224 -17.33 -1.39 -2.68
N ARG A 225 -18.51 -0.86 -2.90
CA ARG A 225 -19.47 -0.45 -1.88
C ARG A 225 -20.47 -1.53 -1.48
N TRP A 226 -19.99 -2.62 -0.90
CA TRP A 226 -20.89 -3.66 -0.37
C TRP A 226 -21.64 -3.25 0.91
N HIS A 227 -21.29 -2.10 1.55
CA HIS A 227 -21.81 -1.69 2.86
C HIS A 227 -22.25 -0.23 2.95
N GLU A 228 -22.43 0.49 1.82
CA GLU A 228 -22.91 1.87 1.87
C GLU A 228 -24.42 1.97 2.04
N GLU A 229 -24.86 3.03 2.75
CA GLU A 229 -26.28 3.32 2.95
C GLU A 229 -26.97 3.62 1.62
N PRO A 230 -28.26 3.21 1.44
CA PRO A 230 -29.02 3.43 0.21
C PRO A 230 -29.05 4.89 -0.26
N ALA A 231 -29.04 5.85 0.66
CA ALA A 231 -29.05 7.28 0.38
C ALA A 231 -27.77 7.75 -0.34
N GLN A 232 -26.61 7.20 0.03
CA GLN A 232 -25.32 7.51 -0.63
C GLN A 232 -25.31 6.99 -2.07
N LYS A 233 -25.81 5.76 -2.29
CA LYS A 233 -25.93 5.19 -3.64
C LYS A 233 -26.81 6.03 -4.55
N ALA A 234 -27.98 6.43 -4.04
CA ALA A 234 -28.92 7.27 -4.81
C ALA A 234 -28.29 8.61 -5.23
N HIS A 235 -27.54 9.24 -4.34
CA HIS A 235 -26.85 10.51 -4.64
C HIS A 235 -25.77 10.36 -5.73
N ASP A 236 -24.99 9.26 -5.68
CA ASP A 236 -23.98 9.01 -6.69
C ASP A 236 -24.58 8.62 -8.05
N ASP A 237 -25.70 7.89 -8.05
CA ASP A 237 -26.42 7.56 -9.27
C ASP A 237 -27.04 8.81 -9.91
N GLU A 238 -27.58 9.72 -9.11
CA GLU A 238 -28.08 11.03 -9.59
C GLU A 238 -26.96 11.87 -10.21
N ARG A 239 -25.78 11.91 -9.58
CA ARG A 239 -24.62 12.62 -10.10
C ARG A 239 -24.14 12.03 -11.43
N ARG A 240 -24.09 10.69 -11.55
CA ARG A 240 -23.75 9.99 -12.81
C ARG A 240 -24.79 10.23 -13.90
N SER A 241 -26.08 10.20 -13.57
CA SER A 241 -27.17 10.51 -14.52
C SER A 241 -27.05 11.92 -15.07
N GLY A 242 -26.72 12.88 -14.22
CA GLY A 242 -26.47 14.24 -14.67
C GLY A 242 -25.32 14.39 -15.66
N LEU A 243 -24.26 13.57 -15.53
CA LEU A 243 -23.14 13.58 -16.47
C LEU A 243 -23.47 12.84 -17.78
N ARG A 244 -24.27 11.77 -17.72
CA ARG A 244 -24.76 11.07 -18.91
C ARG A 244 -25.61 11.98 -19.77
N GLU A 245 -26.59 12.64 -19.16
CA GLU A 245 -27.60 13.43 -19.86
C GLU A 245 -27.07 14.77 -20.39
N ARG A 246 -26.22 15.45 -19.64
CA ARG A 246 -25.75 16.79 -19.97
C ARG A 246 -24.40 16.79 -20.71
N ASP A 247 -23.51 15.90 -20.36
CA ASP A 247 -22.14 15.95 -20.82
C ASP A 247 -21.78 14.73 -21.71
N GLY A 248 -22.72 13.79 -21.94
CA GLY A 248 -22.57 12.66 -22.84
C GLY A 248 -21.64 11.54 -22.34
N TRP A 249 -21.30 11.53 -21.05
CA TRP A 249 -20.43 10.50 -20.50
C TRP A 249 -21.09 9.13 -20.42
N THR A 250 -20.40 8.10 -20.87
CA THR A 250 -20.75 6.70 -20.64
C THR A 250 -20.03 6.19 -19.40
N PHE A 251 -20.70 5.39 -18.56
CA PHE A 251 -20.12 4.83 -17.35
C PHE A 251 -20.10 3.31 -17.41
N VAL A 252 -18.92 2.71 -17.22
CA VAL A 252 -18.74 1.30 -16.94
C VAL A 252 -18.44 1.17 -15.45
N ILE A 253 -19.42 0.69 -14.70
CA ILE A 253 -19.27 0.39 -13.28
C ILE A 253 -18.73 -1.03 -13.15
N VAL A 254 -17.66 -1.19 -12.36
CA VAL A 254 -16.90 -2.43 -12.20
C VAL A 254 -17.02 -2.92 -10.77
N THR A 255 -17.55 -4.10 -10.58
CA THR A 255 -17.63 -4.78 -9.28
C THR A 255 -16.40 -5.66 -9.02
N ALA A 256 -16.29 -6.18 -7.80
CA ALA A 256 -15.25 -7.17 -7.47
C ALA A 256 -15.40 -8.45 -8.32
N ASP A 257 -16.64 -8.90 -8.56
CA ASP A 257 -16.90 -10.07 -9.39
C ASP A 257 -16.52 -9.84 -10.86
N ASP A 258 -16.76 -8.64 -11.39
CA ASP A 258 -16.28 -8.28 -12.73
C ASP A 258 -14.75 -8.32 -12.81
N LEU A 259 -14.08 -7.70 -11.84
CA LEU A 259 -12.62 -7.53 -11.88
C LEU A 259 -11.86 -8.83 -11.62
N TYR A 260 -12.30 -9.62 -10.65
CA TYR A 260 -11.57 -10.82 -10.20
C TYR A 260 -12.17 -12.13 -10.66
N GLY A 261 -13.45 -12.17 -11.02
CA GLY A 261 -14.16 -13.37 -11.45
C GLY A 261 -14.36 -13.46 -12.96
N LEU A 262 -14.67 -12.34 -13.63
CA LEU A 262 -15.03 -12.30 -15.05
C LEU A 262 -14.26 -11.24 -15.86
N PRO A 263 -12.91 -11.18 -15.77
CA PRO A 263 -12.11 -10.13 -16.37
C PRO A 263 -12.25 -10.00 -17.89
N GLU A 264 -12.44 -11.12 -18.59
CA GLU A 264 -12.65 -11.12 -20.04
C GLU A 264 -13.94 -10.39 -20.46
N GLN A 265 -15.04 -10.68 -19.76
CA GLN A 265 -16.33 -10.01 -20.02
C GLN A 265 -16.26 -8.52 -19.68
N LEU A 266 -15.55 -8.16 -18.62
CA LEU A 266 -15.31 -6.76 -18.28
C LEU A 266 -14.55 -6.05 -19.40
N LEU A 267 -13.48 -6.64 -19.93
CA LEU A 267 -12.70 -6.09 -21.03
C LEU A 267 -13.54 -5.93 -22.32
N GLU A 268 -14.45 -6.87 -22.61
CA GLU A 268 -15.37 -6.76 -23.74
C GLU A 268 -16.37 -5.59 -23.55
N ARG A 269 -16.92 -5.43 -22.34
CA ARG A 269 -17.79 -4.29 -22.01
C ARG A 269 -17.06 -2.95 -22.21
N ILE A 270 -15.81 -2.86 -21.76
CA ILE A 270 -15.00 -1.64 -21.91
C ILE A 270 -14.71 -1.38 -23.39
N ARG A 271 -14.28 -2.40 -24.17
CA ARG A 271 -14.04 -2.25 -25.61
C ARG A 271 -15.28 -1.79 -26.39
N SER A 272 -16.44 -2.33 -26.03
CA SER A 272 -17.69 -1.96 -26.68
C SER A 272 -18.17 -0.55 -26.35
N ALA A 273 -17.65 0.05 -25.28
CA ALA A 273 -17.98 1.38 -24.84
C ALA A 273 -16.98 2.45 -25.34
N MET A 274 -15.83 2.03 -25.88
CA MET A 274 -14.82 2.91 -26.51
C MET A 274 -15.21 3.32 -27.93
#